data_e542bffd814847a29ac97a11e73efa46
#
_entry.id   e542bffd814847a29ac97a11e73efa46
#
_cell.length_a   1.000
_cell.length_b   1.000
_cell.length_c   1.000
_cell.angle_alpha   90.00
_cell.angle_beta   90.00
_cell.angle_gamma   90.00
#
_symmetry.space_group_name_H-M   'P 1'
#
loop_
_entity.id
_entity.type
_entity.pdbx_description
1 polymer ?
#
loop_
_entity_poly.entity_id
_entity_poly.type
_entity_poly.pdbx_seq_one_letter_code
_entity_poly.pdbx_strand_id
1 'polypeptide(L)'
;MNLQNKYARRYHWMSDEVDKILENPHTAISCDSKTKNTLNMTAKESQKVQKTSIDLINDNPEHLKKYFKRKDPSQTLLTDFTNKTDFTMPKHHPVLEMDLSEHEFQVLKNAWEIQPEKYEELLMLKGFGPKKIRALALISDLVYGEEASWKDPVKYSFTHGGKDGFPYPVDREVYDNSIQTLKQAIDESKIDKKDKLNAIKRLDDFIT
;
A
#
# COMPACT_ATOMS: atom_id res chain seq x y z
N MET A 1 -12.13 4.65 -10.34
CA MET A 1 -11.58 4.30 -11.67
C MET A 1 -10.71 5.44 -12.17
N ASN A 2 -9.54 5.15 -12.69
CA ASN A 2 -8.70 6.16 -13.31
C ASN A 2 -9.12 6.32 -14.78
N LEU A 3 -9.63 7.50 -15.13
CA LEU A 3 -10.18 7.77 -16.48
C LEU A 3 -9.13 7.74 -17.60
N GLN A 4 -7.85 7.98 -17.25
CA GLN A 4 -6.77 8.03 -18.24
C GLN A 4 -6.32 6.64 -18.70
N ASN A 5 -6.18 5.70 -17.76
CA ASN A 5 -5.68 4.36 -18.05
C ASN A 5 -6.77 3.27 -17.94
N LYS A 6 -8.02 3.65 -17.65
CA LYS A 6 -9.19 2.76 -17.52
C LYS A 6 -9.05 1.65 -16.47
N TYR A 7 -8.09 1.76 -15.55
CA TYR A 7 -7.95 0.80 -14.47
C TYR A 7 -8.93 1.06 -13.34
N ALA A 8 -9.54 0.00 -12.84
CA ALA A 8 -10.36 0.01 -11.65
C ALA A 8 -9.78 -0.96 -10.61
N ARG A 9 -9.78 -0.55 -9.36
CA ARG A 9 -9.43 -1.38 -8.23
C ARG A 9 -10.58 -1.37 -7.25
N ARG A 10 -11.05 -2.54 -6.84
CA ARG A 10 -12.14 -2.71 -5.88
C ARG A 10 -11.57 -3.26 -4.59
N TYR A 11 -11.97 -2.63 -3.50
CA TYR A 11 -11.59 -3.01 -2.16
C TYR A 11 -12.82 -3.61 -1.46
N HIS A 12 -12.66 -4.78 -0.88
CA HIS A 12 -13.73 -5.49 -0.18
C HIS A 12 -13.36 -5.59 1.30
N TRP A 13 -14.29 -5.22 2.15
CA TRP A 13 -14.19 -5.32 3.59
C TRP A 13 -15.35 -6.15 4.10
N MET A 14 -15.08 -7.07 5.00
CA MET A 14 -16.11 -7.78 5.75
C MET A 14 -16.09 -7.24 7.18
N SER A 15 -17.20 -6.65 7.64
CA SER A 15 -17.29 -6.02 8.96
C SER A 15 -16.97 -6.98 10.09
N ASP A 16 -17.31 -8.25 9.92
CA ASP A 16 -17.14 -9.29 10.93
C ASP A 16 -15.67 -9.76 11.07
N GLU A 17 -14.81 -9.42 10.09
CA GLU A 17 -13.40 -9.84 10.07
C GLU A 17 -12.42 -8.68 10.32
N VAL A 18 -12.91 -7.45 10.43
CA VAL A 18 -12.06 -6.26 10.58
C VAL A 18 -12.03 -5.80 12.03
N ASP A 19 -11.02 -6.24 12.78
CA ASP A 19 -10.77 -5.75 14.14
C ASP A 19 -10.18 -4.33 14.14
N LYS A 20 -9.34 -4.03 13.16
CA LYS A 20 -8.64 -2.74 13.02
C LYS A 20 -8.64 -2.28 11.57
N ILE A 21 -9.12 -1.08 11.32
CA ILE A 21 -9.23 -0.49 9.98
C ILE A 21 -7.87 -0.29 9.30
N LEU A 22 -6.81 -0.14 10.07
CA LEU A 22 -5.44 0.08 9.54
C LEU A 22 -4.52 -1.14 9.60
N GLU A 23 -5.06 -2.32 9.91
CA GLU A 23 -4.29 -3.55 9.94
C GLU A 23 -4.92 -4.60 9.02
N ASN A 24 -4.44 -4.68 7.78
CA ASN A 24 -4.95 -5.60 6.75
C ASN A 24 -6.48 -5.61 6.60
N PRO A 25 -7.14 -4.45 6.48
CA PRO A 25 -8.61 -4.36 6.55
C PRO A 25 -9.31 -5.01 5.35
N HIS A 26 -8.57 -5.29 4.27
CA HIS A 26 -9.17 -5.78 3.03
C HIS A 26 -9.22 -7.30 3.01
N THR A 27 -10.42 -7.85 2.98
CA THR A 27 -10.68 -9.27 2.76
C THR A 27 -10.23 -9.68 1.35
N ALA A 28 -10.53 -8.84 0.38
CA ALA A 28 -10.09 -9.01 -1.01
C ALA A 28 -9.84 -7.64 -1.68
N ILE A 29 -8.90 -7.62 -2.62
CA ILE A 29 -8.68 -6.48 -3.51
C ILE A 29 -8.69 -7.02 -4.93
N SER A 30 -9.71 -6.63 -5.69
CA SER A 30 -9.89 -7.06 -7.07
C SER A 30 -9.38 -5.99 -8.04
N CYS A 31 -8.49 -6.38 -8.94
CA CYS A 31 -7.92 -5.48 -9.95
C CYS A 31 -7.45 -6.28 -11.17
N ASP A 32 -7.48 -5.66 -12.35
CA ASP A 32 -7.02 -6.26 -13.60
C ASP A 32 -5.50 -6.38 -13.68
N SER A 33 -4.80 -5.63 -12.85
CA SER A 33 -3.34 -5.60 -12.84
C SER A 33 -2.79 -5.50 -11.43
N LYS A 34 -1.64 -6.11 -11.23
CA LYS A 34 -0.84 -5.96 -10.02
C LYS A 34 0.26 -4.93 -10.27
N THR A 35 0.38 -3.97 -9.38
CA THR A 35 1.38 -2.92 -9.48
C THR A 35 2.65 -3.32 -8.73
N LYS A 36 3.79 -3.16 -9.35
CA LYS A 36 5.08 -3.33 -8.67
C LYS A 36 5.34 -2.12 -7.76
N ASN A 37 5.97 -2.36 -6.62
CA ASN A 37 6.40 -1.31 -5.68
C ASN A 37 5.25 -0.39 -5.19
N THR A 38 4.15 -0.98 -4.75
CA THR A 38 3.03 -0.26 -4.16
C THR A 38 3.22 -0.14 -2.66
N LEU A 39 3.32 1.08 -2.14
CA LEU A 39 3.35 1.32 -0.70
C LEU A 39 2.02 0.88 -0.07
N ASN A 40 2.10 -0.11 0.81
CA ASN A 40 0.97 -0.62 1.57
C ASN A 40 1.14 -0.30 3.06
N MET A 41 0.61 0.83 3.48
CA MET A 41 0.67 1.27 4.87
C MET A 41 -0.26 0.51 5.80
N THR A 42 -1.25 -0.22 5.26
CA THR A 42 -2.16 -1.05 6.06
C THR A 42 -1.65 -2.47 6.28
N ALA A 43 -0.51 -2.83 5.72
CA ALA A 43 0.11 -4.13 5.98
C ALA A 43 0.59 -4.22 7.43
N LYS A 44 0.54 -5.42 7.99
CA LYS A 44 1.02 -5.68 9.36
C LYS A 44 2.49 -5.29 9.54
N GLU A 45 3.30 -5.50 8.52
CA GLU A 45 4.72 -5.12 8.49
C GLU A 45 4.92 -3.60 8.59
N SER A 46 3.94 -2.80 8.12
CA SER A 46 4.02 -1.33 8.14
C SER A 46 3.60 -0.68 9.46
N GLN A 47 3.19 -1.44 10.48
CA GLN A 47 2.73 -0.89 11.76
C GLN A 47 3.78 -0.05 12.46
N LYS A 48 5.04 -0.45 12.41
CA LYS A 48 6.14 0.34 12.99
C LYS A 48 6.29 1.67 12.27
N VAL A 49 6.20 1.65 10.93
CA VAL A 49 6.26 2.87 10.11
C VAL A 49 5.08 3.80 10.39
N GLN A 50 3.88 3.26 10.64
CA GLN A 50 2.73 4.07 11.08
C GLN A 50 3.06 4.81 12.39
N LYS A 51 3.60 4.09 13.39
CA LYS A 51 3.98 4.68 14.67
C LYS A 51 5.08 5.73 14.51
N THR A 52 6.17 5.40 13.81
CA THR A 52 7.27 6.33 13.54
C THR A 52 6.77 7.56 12.77
N SER A 53 5.79 7.42 11.87
CA SER A 53 5.19 8.56 11.17
C SER A 53 4.48 9.53 12.12
N ILE A 54 3.81 9.03 13.16
CA ILE A 54 3.21 9.87 14.20
C ILE A 54 4.30 10.58 15.01
N ASP A 55 5.31 9.81 15.44
CA ASP A 55 6.43 10.37 16.22
C ASP A 55 7.14 11.47 15.43
N LEU A 56 7.37 11.29 14.12
CA LEU A 56 7.95 12.28 13.22
C LEU A 56 7.11 13.55 13.06
N ILE A 57 5.79 13.42 13.04
CA ILE A 57 4.88 14.58 12.96
C ILE A 57 4.82 15.31 14.29
N ASN A 58 4.80 14.57 15.41
CA ASN A 58 4.71 15.14 16.74
C ASN A 58 6.04 15.74 17.22
N ASP A 59 7.17 15.34 16.62
CA ASP A 59 8.38 16.11 16.69
C ASP A 59 8.26 17.39 15.81
N ASN A 60 9.14 18.35 16.01
CA ASN A 60 9.07 19.59 15.23
C ASN A 60 9.30 19.31 13.73
N PRO A 61 8.30 19.55 12.84
CA PRO A 61 8.42 19.27 11.42
C PRO A 61 9.53 20.10 10.73
N GLU A 62 10.01 21.17 11.33
CA GLU A 62 11.20 21.90 10.84
C GLU A 62 12.42 20.99 10.76
N HIS A 63 12.53 20.00 11.66
CA HIS A 63 13.60 18.99 11.62
C HIS A 63 13.53 18.11 10.36
N LEU A 64 12.35 17.99 9.76
CA LEU A 64 12.15 17.21 8.54
C LEU A 64 12.63 17.97 7.29
N LYS A 65 12.74 19.30 7.33
CA LYS A 65 13.17 20.10 6.18
C LYS A 65 14.50 19.65 5.59
N LYS A 66 15.42 19.15 6.42
CA LYS A 66 16.72 18.66 5.95
C LYS A 66 16.60 17.47 4.97
N TYR A 67 15.53 16.70 5.07
CA TYR A 67 15.28 15.55 4.20
C TYR A 67 14.57 15.94 2.89
N PHE A 68 13.91 17.11 2.86
CA PHE A 68 13.16 17.60 1.70
C PHE A 68 13.93 18.67 0.90
N LYS A 69 15.04 19.17 1.41
CA LYS A 69 15.82 20.18 0.68
C LYS A 69 16.37 19.56 -0.60
N ARG A 70 16.10 20.22 -1.72
CA ARG A 70 16.87 20.00 -2.95
C ARG A 70 18.33 20.23 -2.65
N LYS A 71 19.19 19.36 -3.16
CA LYS A 71 20.64 19.64 -3.15
C LYS A 71 20.86 20.98 -3.84
N ASP A 72 21.52 21.87 -3.13
CA ASP A 72 22.06 23.06 -3.76
C ASP A 72 22.94 22.60 -4.95
N PRO A 73 22.74 23.13 -6.16
CA PRO A 73 23.58 22.76 -7.31
C PRO A 73 25.07 22.96 -7.07
N SER A 74 25.44 23.79 -6.08
CA SER A 74 26.81 24.01 -5.65
C SER A 74 27.37 22.93 -4.70
N GLN A 75 26.52 22.06 -4.16
CA GLN A 75 26.96 20.95 -3.32
C GLN A 75 27.50 19.80 -4.18
N THR A 76 28.82 19.67 -4.19
CA THR A 76 29.51 18.52 -4.79
C THR A 76 29.21 17.27 -3.98
N LEU A 77 28.75 16.21 -4.64
CA LEU A 77 28.50 14.92 -4.01
C LEU A 77 29.82 14.30 -3.57
N LEU A 78 29.82 13.62 -2.40
CA LEU A 78 30.97 12.81 -1.97
C LEU A 78 31.33 11.76 -3.03
N THR A 79 30.35 11.30 -3.84
CA THR A 79 30.54 10.42 -4.99
C THR A 79 31.33 11.06 -6.13
N ASP A 80 31.37 12.38 -6.22
CA ASP A 80 32.18 13.08 -7.24
C ASP A 80 33.68 12.99 -6.92
N PHE A 81 34.03 12.68 -5.67
CA PHE A 81 35.41 12.49 -5.20
C PHE A 81 35.84 11.03 -5.15
N THR A 82 34.90 10.08 -5.19
CA THR A 82 35.19 8.66 -5.18
C THR A 82 34.88 8.07 -6.57
N ASN A 83 35.93 7.76 -7.32
CA ASN A 83 35.81 7.00 -8.53
C ASN A 83 35.10 5.68 -8.23
N LYS A 84 33.82 5.59 -8.66
CA LYS A 84 33.02 4.35 -8.79
C LYS A 84 32.83 3.54 -7.51
N THR A 85 31.98 4.02 -6.63
CA THR A 85 31.11 3.11 -5.90
C THR A 85 29.69 3.38 -6.37
N ASP A 86 29.11 2.43 -7.09
CA ASP A 86 27.68 2.41 -7.43
C ASP A 86 26.88 2.30 -6.12
N PHE A 87 26.66 3.42 -5.44
CA PHE A 87 25.62 3.51 -4.44
C PHE A 87 24.29 3.47 -5.19
N THR A 88 23.87 2.28 -5.54
CA THR A 88 22.52 2.05 -6.05
C THR A 88 21.55 2.21 -4.88
N MET A 89 20.89 3.37 -4.82
CA MET A 89 19.73 3.55 -3.96
C MET A 89 18.72 2.42 -4.25
N PRO A 90 18.03 1.88 -3.23
CA PRO A 90 17.00 0.88 -3.45
C PRO A 90 16.03 1.33 -4.54
N LYS A 91 15.68 0.45 -5.46
CA LYS A 91 14.89 0.77 -6.68
C LYS A 91 13.53 1.43 -6.41
N HIS A 92 13.05 1.36 -5.18
CA HIS A 92 11.77 1.93 -4.73
C HIS A 92 11.90 3.29 -4.04
N HIS A 93 13.12 3.84 -3.96
CA HIS A 93 13.38 5.18 -3.43
C HIS A 93 13.89 6.13 -4.53
N PRO A 94 13.06 6.58 -5.45
CA PRO A 94 13.45 7.68 -6.33
C PRO A 94 13.55 8.95 -5.48
N VAL A 95 14.76 9.38 -5.22
CA VAL A 95 15.11 10.57 -4.41
C VAL A 95 14.38 11.84 -4.88
N LEU A 96 13.99 11.86 -6.16
CA LEU A 96 13.30 12.97 -6.80
C LEU A 96 11.84 13.18 -6.35
N GLU A 97 11.21 12.23 -5.68
CA GLU A 97 9.81 12.31 -5.29
C GLU A 97 9.58 12.76 -3.83
N MET A 98 10.62 13.12 -3.10
CA MET A 98 10.51 13.62 -1.72
C MET A 98 10.32 15.13 -1.63
N ASP A 99 10.25 15.84 -2.75
CA ASP A 99 10.01 17.29 -2.79
C ASP A 99 8.60 17.63 -2.29
N LEU A 100 8.50 18.17 -1.10
CA LEU A 100 7.31 18.82 -0.60
C LEU A 100 7.38 20.32 -0.90
N SER A 101 6.32 20.87 -1.49
CA SER A 101 6.15 22.31 -1.65
C SER A 101 5.93 22.99 -0.29
N GLU A 102 6.12 24.29 -0.22
CA GLU A 102 5.85 25.07 1.02
C GLU A 102 4.41 24.86 1.51
N HIS A 103 3.43 24.77 0.59
CA HIS A 103 2.05 24.48 0.95
C HIS A 103 1.90 23.06 1.57
N GLU A 104 2.56 22.07 1.00
CA GLU A 104 2.52 20.71 1.53
C GLU A 104 3.24 20.62 2.88
N PHE A 105 4.29 21.40 3.06
CA PHE A 105 4.99 21.50 4.33
C PHE A 105 4.14 22.19 5.41
N GLN A 106 3.32 23.19 5.03
CA GLN A 106 2.38 23.81 5.97
C GLN A 106 1.35 22.80 6.51
N VAL A 107 0.96 21.80 5.71
CA VAL A 107 0.08 20.73 6.19
C VAL A 107 0.76 19.88 7.28
N LEU A 108 2.08 19.65 7.18
CA LEU A 108 2.82 18.95 8.23
C LEU A 108 2.88 19.80 9.52
N LYS A 109 3.01 21.11 9.41
CA LYS A 109 2.96 22.02 10.57
C LYS A 109 1.60 22.01 11.25
N ASN A 110 0.53 22.05 10.47
CA ASN A 110 -0.84 21.98 11.00
C ASN A 110 -1.07 20.62 11.69
N ALA A 111 -0.53 19.54 11.16
CA ALA A 111 -0.60 18.23 11.80
C ALA A 111 0.16 18.21 13.13
N TRP A 112 1.32 18.84 13.19
CA TRP A 112 2.09 19.00 14.42
C TRP A 112 1.36 19.82 15.49
N GLU A 113 0.66 20.88 15.10
CA GLU A 113 -0.15 21.70 16.05
C GLU A 113 -1.29 20.88 16.66
N ILE A 114 -1.84 19.92 15.91
CA ILE A 114 -2.95 19.04 16.35
C ILE A 114 -2.45 17.92 17.26
N GLN A 115 -1.18 17.48 17.13
CA GLN A 115 -0.57 16.40 17.89
C GLN A 115 -1.38 15.09 17.84
N PRO A 116 -1.56 14.46 16.66
CA PRO A 116 -2.35 13.24 16.53
C PRO A 116 -1.72 12.11 17.37
N GLU A 117 -2.55 11.39 18.13
CA GLU A 117 -2.12 10.24 18.93
C GLU A 117 -2.15 8.94 18.12
N LYS A 118 -3.01 8.88 17.10
CA LYS A 118 -3.23 7.69 16.28
C LYS A 118 -3.02 7.97 14.81
N TYR A 119 -2.60 6.93 14.08
CA TYR A 119 -2.35 7.05 12.65
C TYR A 119 -3.62 7.36 11.86
N GLU A 120 -4.80 6.88 12.31
CA GLU A 120 -6.09 7.22 11.75
C GLU A 120 -6.35 8.73 11.79
N GLU A 121 -6.07 9.36 12.93
CA GLU A 121 -6.24 10.80 13.12
C GLU A 121 -5.37 11.58 12.15
N LEU A 122 -4.11 11.14 11.96
CA LEU A 122 -3.19 11.72 11.00
C LEU A 122 -3.74 11.64 9.57
N LEU A 123 -4.30 10.48 9.18
CA LEU A 123 -4.88 10.28 7.85
C LEU A 123 -6.14 11.12 7.59
N MET A 124 -6.89 11.45 8.63
CA MET A 124 -8.11 12.26 8.54
C MET A 124 -7.84 13.75 8.41
N LEU A 125 -6.60 14.20 8.62
CA LEU A 125 -6.27 15.61 8.52
C LEU A 125 -6.41 16.13 7.08
N LYS A 126 -7.06 17.26 6.95
CA LYS A 126 -7.26 17.90 5.64
C LYS A 126 -5.91 18.16 4.95
N GLY A 127 -5.77 17.66 3.74
CA GLY A 127 -4.56 17.83 2.94
C GLY A 127 -3.45 16.82 3.24
N PHE A 128 -3.63 15.91 4.20
CA PHE A 128 -2.68 14.85 4.50
C PHE A 128 -2.84 13.69 3.51
N GLY A 129 -2.33 13.86 2.31
CA GLY A 129 -2.52 12.94 1.19
C GLY A 129 -1.35 11.96 0.97
N PRO A 130 -1.45 11.11 -0.07
CA PRO A 130 -0.50 10.01 -0.34
C PRO A 130 0.96 10.43 -0.44
N LYS A 131 1.24 11.64 -0.95
CA LYS A 131 2.61 12.17 -1.08
C LYS A 131 3.29 12.34 0.27
N LYS A 132 2.56 12.87 1.27
CA LYS A 132 3.07 13.07 2.62
C LYS A 132 3.25 11.75 3.37
N ILE A 133 2.28 10.84 3.22
CA ILE A 133 2.37 9.48 3.76
C ILE A 133 3.62 8.77 3.22
N ARG A 134 3.84 8.84 1.92
CA ARG A 134 5.03 8.26 1.29
C ARG A 134 6.32 8.88 1.78
N ALA A 135 6.37 10.21 1.92
CA ALA A 135 7.54 10.91 2.43
C ALA A 135 7.88 10.47 3.86
N LEU A 136 6.90 10.38 4.74
CA LEU A 136 7.12 9.90 6.11
C LEU A 136 7.56 8.44 6.15
N ALA A 137 7.00 7.59 5.32
CA ALA A 137 7.41 6.19 5.22
C ALA A 137 8.87 6.06 4.75
N LEU A 138 9.30 6.86 3.78
CA LEU A 138 10.68 6.88 3.31
C LEU A 138 11.65 7.43 4.36
N ILE A 139 11.24 8.46 5.13
CA ILE A 139 12.06 8.99 6.23
C ILE A 139 12.17 7.95 7.35
N SER A 140 11.08 7.24 7.66
CA SER A 140 11.08 6.17 8.66
C SER A 140 12.09 5.08 8.31
N ASP A 141 12.14 4.67 7.05
CA ASP A 141 13.10 3.69 6.55
C ASP A 141 14.54 4.24 6.62
N LEU A 142 14.78 5.42 6.03
CA LEU A 142 16.14 5.99 5.94
C LEU A 142 16.76 6.36 7.29
N VAL A 143 15.94 6.82 8.24
CA VAL A 143 16.45 7.38 9.53
C VAL A 143 16.38 6.36 10.65
N TYR A 144 15.31 5.56 10.68
CA TYR A 144 15.04 4.63 11.78
C TYR A 144 15.18 3.16 11.37
N GLY A 145 15.37 2.87 10.06
CA GLY A 145 15.44 1.51 9.54
C GLY A 145 14.11 0.76 9.61
N GLU A 146 13.00 1.48 9.69
CA GLU A 146 11.66 0.89 9.76
C GLU A 146 11.08 0.79 8.36
N GLU A 147 11.13 -0.42 7.78
CA GLU A 147 10.67 -0.67 6.42
C GLU A 147 9.15 -0.82 6.34
N ALA A 148 8.52 -0.11 5.41
CA ALA A 148 7.13 -0.32 5.05
C ALA A 148 6.97 -1.48 4.06
N SER A 149 5.76 -2.04 3.96
CA SER A 149 5.44 -3.01 2.92
C SER A 149 5.29 -2.32 1.56
N TRP A 150 6.07 -2.77 0.58
CA TRP A 150 6.00 -2.32 -0.81
C TRP A 150 5.32 -3.35 -1.73
N LYS A 151 4.57 -4.25 -1.12
CA LYS A 151 3.84 -5.31 -1.83
C LYS A 151 2.42 -4.86 -2.14
N ASP A 152 2.02 -5.00 -3.39
CA ASP A 152 0.63 -4.80 -3.78
C ASP A 152 -0.25 -5.87 -3.11
N PRO A 153 -1.22 -5.50 -2.26
CA PRO A 153 -2.07 -6.45 -1.56
C PRO A 153 -3.16 -7.08 -2.43
N VAL A 154 -3.13 -6.90 -3.74
CA VAL A 154 -4.09 -7.52 -4.66
C VAL A 154 -4.04 -9.03 -4.53
N LYS A 155 -5.16 -9.61 -4.11
CA LYS A 155 -5.36 -11.06 -3.97
C LYS A 155 -5.95 -11.67 -5.24
N TYR A 156 -6.78 -10.90 -5.95
CA TYR A 156 -7.48 -11.32 -7.16
C TYR A 156 -7.16 -10.37 -8.30
N SER A 157 -6.90 -10.92 -9.48
CA SER A 157 -6.52 -10.16 -10.67
C SER A 157 -7.64 -10.01 -11.70
N PHE A 158 -8.78 -10.64 -11.50
CA PHE A 158 -9.92 -10.58 -12.41
C PHE A 158 -11.25 -10.55 -11.66
N THR A 159 -12.30 -10.10 -12.36
CA THR A 159 -13.66 -10.02 -11.83
C THR A 159 -14.63 -10.69 -12.80
N HIS A 160 -15.61 -11.42 -12.26
CA HIS A 160 -16.67 -12.07 -13.03
C HIS A 160 -17.92 -11.18 -13.22
N GLY A 161 -17.78 -9.88 -13.15
CA GLY A 161 -18.92 -8.96 -13.27
C GLY A 161 -18.51 -7.52 -13.51
N GLY A 162 -19.47 -6.62 -13.54
CA GLY A 162 -19.25 -5.21 -13.87
C GLY A 162 -18.24 -4.51 -12.98
N LYS A 163 -17.38 -3.69 -13.59
CA LYS A 163 -16.33 -2.92 -12.91
C LYS A 163 -16.76 -1.52 -12.48
N ASP A 164 -17.77 -0.95 -13.07
CA ASP A 164 -18.02 0.49 -13.12
C ASP A 164 -19.26 0.95 -12.36
N GLY A 165 -19.70 0.15 -11.37
CA GLY A 165 -20.90 0.49 -10.59
C GLY A 165 -22.23 0.27 -11.34
N PHE A 166 -22.21 -0.04 -12.62
CA PHE A 166 -23.36 -0.57 -13.33
C PHE A 166 -23.50 -2.06 -13.02
N PRO A 167 -24.72 -2.55 -12.69
CA PRO A 167 -24.95 -3.96 -12.52
C PRO A 167 -24.74 -4.66 -13.87
N TYR A 168 -23.54 -5.20 -14.05
CA TYR A 168 -23.26 -6.08 -15.18
C TYR A 168 -23.68 -7.49 -14.77
N PRO A 169 -24.46 -8.20 -15.59
CA PRO A 169 -24.81 -9.57 -15.27
C PRO A 169 -23.52 -10.40 -15.12
N VAL A 170 -23.48 -11.21 -14.08
CA VAL A 170 -22.38 -12.16 -13.89
C VAL A 170 -22.38 -13.11 -15.08
N ASP A 171 -21.25 -13.23 -15.75
CA ASP A 171 -21.05 -14.27 -16.76
C ASP A 171 -20.97 -15.62 -16.04
N ARG A 172 -22.12 -16.32 -16.02
CA ARG A 172 -22.25 -17.57 -15.27
C ARG A 172 -21.37 -18.67 -15.83
N GLU A 173 -21.18 -18.71 -17.15
CA GLU A 173 -20.33 -19.72 -17.79
C GLU A 173 -18.86 -19.54 -17.37
N VAL A 174 -18.35 -18.32 -17.41
CA VAL A 174 -16.99 -17.99 -16.94
C VAL A 174 -16.85 -18.25 -15.45
N TYR A 175 -17.89 -17.95 -14.65
CA TYR A 175 -17.92 -18.20 -13.22
C TYR A 175 -17.84 -19.71 -12.91
N ASP A 176 -18.68 -20.50 -13.53
CA ASP A 176 -18.73 -21.97 -13.37
C ASP A 176 -17.42 -22.63 -13.83
N ASN A 177 -16.87 -22.19 -14.96
CA ASN A 177 -15.56 -22.65 -15.43
C ASN A 177 -14.43 -22.33 -14.44
N SER A 178 -14.47 -21.17 -13.81
CA SER A 178 -13.50 -20.80 -12.77
C SER A 178 -13.60 -21.70 -11.54
N ILE A 179 -14.82 -22.02 -11.11
CA ILE A 179 -15.07 -22.94 -10.00
C ILE A 179 -14.56 -24.35 -10.34
N GLN A 180 -14.84 -24.84 -11.52
CA GLN A 180 -14.37 -26.16 -11.97
C GLN A 180 -12.84 -26.21 -12.04
N THR A 181 -12.21 -25.17 -12.59
CA THR A 181 -10.74 -25.05 -12.64
C THR A 181 -10.13 -25.07 -11.26
N LEU A 182 -10.73 -24.36 -10.29
CA LEU A 182 -10.26 -24.37 -8.91
C LEU A 182 -10.44 -25.73 -8.24
N LYS A 183 -11.57 -26.40 -8.44
CA LYS A 183 -11.80 -27.77 -7.93
C LYS A 183 -10.77 -28.74 -8.51
N GLN A 184 -10.53 -28.70 -9.81
CA GLN A 184 -9.54 -29.54 -10.46
C GLN A 184 -8.13 -29.26 -9.93
N ALA A 185 -7.75 -28.00 -9.79
CA ALA A 185 -6.45 -27.60 -9.26
C ALA A 185 -6.24 -28.11 -7.80
N ILE A 186 -7.30 -28.09 -6.97
CA ILE A 186 -7.27 -28.67 -5.62
C ILE A 186 -7.06 -30.17 -5.67
N ASP A 187 -7.79 -30.88 -6.55
CA ASP A 187 -7.69 -32.34 -6.68
C ASP A 187 -6.32 -32.78 -7.21
N GLU A 188 -5.75 -32.06 -8.15
CA GLU A 188 -4.41 -32.33 -8.71
C GLU A 188 -3.26 -31.89 -7.78
N SER A 189 -3.54 -31.06 -6.78
CA SER A 189 -2.51 -30.57 -5.86
C SER A 189 -1.91 -31.71 -5.03
N LYS A 190 -0.62 -31.57 -4.68
CA LYS A 190 0.12 -32.55 -3.84
C LYS A 190 -0.03 -32.29 -2.33
N ILE A 191 -1.13 -31.67 -1.92
CA ILE A 191 -1.42 -31.39 -0.50
C ILE A 191 -2.15 -32.57 0.15
N ASP A 192 -2.14 -32.61 1.49
CA ASP A 192 -2.78 -33.63 2.29
C ASP A 192 -4.28 -33.72 2.02
N LYS A 193 -4.85 -34.95 2.13
CA LYS A 193 -6.28 -35.20 1.94
C LYS A 193 -7.18 -34.34 2.83
N LYS A 194 -6.73 -34.04 4.05
CA LYS A 194 -7.42 -33.15 4.99
C LYS A 194 -7.48 -31.72 4.48
N ASP A 195 -6.36 -31.22 3.93
CA ASP A 195 -6.27 -29.86 3.39
C ASP A 195 -7.05 -29.71 2.11
N LYS A 196 -7.08 -30.74 1.24
CA LYS A 196 -7.97 -30.77 0.07
C LYS A 196 -9.44 -30.65 0.45
N LEU A 197 -9.87 -31.43 1.45
CA LEU A 197 -11.25 -31.41 1.93
C LEU A 197 -11.63 -30.04 2.53
N ASN A 198 -10.72 -29.43 3.27
CA ASN A 198 -10.90 -28.09 3.82
C ASN A 198 -10.96 -27.01 2.72
N ALA A 199 -10.12 -27.12 1.68
CA ALA A 199 -10.13 -26.22 0.55
C ALA A 199 -11.42 -26.31 -0.26
N ILE A 200 -11.91 -27.55 -0.50
CA ILE A 200 -13.20 -27.77 -1.19
C ILE A 200 -14.36 -27.22 -0.36
N LYS A 201 -14.39 -27.45 0.95
CA LYS A 201 -15.43 -26.88 1.83
C LYS A 201 -15.45 -25.35 1.77
N ARG A 202 -14.29 -24.70 1.87
CA ARG A 202 -14.19 -23.22 1.74
C ARG A 202 -14.67 -22.73 0.38
N LEU A 203 -14.42 -23.47 -0.68
CA LEU A 203 -14.89 -23.13 -2.00
C LEU A 203 -16.43 -23.29 -2.11
N ASP A 204 -16.99 -24.35 -1.55
CA ASP A 204 -18.44 -24.56 -1.52
C ASP A 204 -19.16 -23.54 -0.62
N ASP A 205 -18.60 -23.21 0.56
CA ASP A 205 -19.12 -22.16 1.45
C ASP A 205 -19.08 -20.76 0.79
N PHE A 206 -18.19 -20.53 -0.16
CA PHE A 206 -18.09 -19.28 -0.91
C PHE A 206 -19.10 -19.16 -2.04
N ILE A 207 -19.62 -20.29 -2.53
CA ILE A 207 -20.56 -20.37 -3.65
C ILE A 207 -22.02 -20.32 -3.15
N THR A 208 -22.27 -20.67 -1.89
CA THR A 208 -23.60 -20.71 -1.28
C THR A 208 -23.95 -19.35 -0.68
#